data_4f3f1a80ce2ad99edf875c4a90d16010
#
_entry.id   4f3f1a80ce2ad99edf875c4a90d16010
#
_cell.length_a   1.000
_cell.length_b   1.000
_cell.length_c   1.000
_cell.angle_alpha   90.00
_cell.angle_beta   90.00
_cell.angle_gamma   90.00
#
_symmetry.space_group_name_H-M   'P 1'
#
loop_
_entity.id
_entity.type
_entity.pdbx_description
1 polymer ?
#
loop_
_entity_poly.entity_id
_entity_poly.type
_entity_poly.pdbx_seq_one_letter_code
_entity_poly.pdbx_strand_id
1 'polypeptide(L)'
;LIYVRPDQTIEAWREELKEAIGLAADHLSLYQLTIEEGTQFYNLWKAGKLTTPEPDLAAALYEETQRVTAEHGLPAYEISNHAVPGRESQHNLVYWRYGQYAGIGPGAHGRFVENDVRTVTMTEKHPETWLDHVERRGHGIIEEEYLDGGQEGDEFLMMGLRLREGIDLARYARLSGHAIDDKRLAKLIAEGMIEPMGGSLIRATPDGALVLDALVADLAA
;
A
#
# COMPACT_ATOMS: atom_id res chain seq x y z
N LEU A 1 -1.75 6.35 13.52
CA LEU A 1 -2.60 5.61 14.47
C LEU A 1 -2.87 4.21 13.95
N ILE A 2 -3.33 3.32 14.85
CA ILE A 2 -3.79 1.97 14.51
C ILE A 2 -5.24 1.83 14.97
N TYR A 3 -6.13 1.37 14.08
CA TYR A 3 -7.54 1.07 14.37
C TYR A 3 -7.87 -0.39 14.03
N VAL A 4 -9.15 -0.78 14.13
CA VAL A 4 -9.57 -2.21 14.11
C VAL A 4 -8.92 -2.98 15.28
N ARG A 5 -8.82 -2.33 16.44
CA ARG A 5 -8.28 -2.93 17.66
C ARG A 5 -9.34 -3.79 18.35
N PRO A 6 -8.93 -4.74 19.22
CA PRO A 6 -9.87 -5.47 20.05
C PRO A 6 -10.86 -4.55 20.76
N ASP A 7 -12.13 -4.95 20.79
CA ASP A 7 -13.24 -4.25 21.46
C ASP A 7 -13.49 -2.79 20.99
N GLN A 8 -12.87 -2.36 19.89
CA GLN A 8 -13.07 -1.02 19.35
C GLN A 8 -14.46 -0.88 18.71
N THR A 9 -15.20 0.17 19.08
CA THR A 9 -16.47 0.53 18.44
C THR A 9 -16.29 1.66 17.45
N ILE A 10 -17.26 1.82 16.54
CA ILE A 10 -17.27 2.91 15.55
C ILE A 10 -17.30 4.28 16.25
N GLU A 11 -18.11 4.40 17.30
CA GLU A 11 -18.24 5.64 18.07
C GLU A 11 -16.95 6.02 18.77
N ALA A 12 -16.32 5.07 19.46
CA ALA A 12 -15.04 5.31 20.14
C ALA A 12 -13.94 5.68 19.14
N TRP A 13 -13.88 5.00 17.99
CA TRP A 13 -12.94 5.32 16.94
C TRP A 13 -13.18 6.71 16.33
N ARG A 14 -14.44 7.08 16.10
CA ARG A 14 -14.81 8.40 15.58
C ARG A 14 -14.30 9.54 16.47
N GLU A 15 -14.49 9.42 17.78
CA GLU A 15 -14.04 10.45 18.72
C GLU A 15 -12.50 10.52 18.80
N GLU A 16 -11.82 9.37 18.86
CA GLU A 16 -10.36 9.29 18.81
C GLU A 16 -9.80 9.91 17.52
N LEU A 17 -10.43 9.62 16.38
CA LEU A 17 -10.01 10.15 15.09
C LEU A 17 -10.19 11.67 15.00
N LYS A 18 -11.29 12.22 15.51
CA LYS A 18 -11.49 13.67 15.59
C LYS A 18 -10.44 14.36 16.47
N GLU A 19 -10.11 13.77 17.61
CA GLU A 19 -9.03 14.26 18.47
C GLU A 19 -7.70 14.26 17.74
N ALA A 20 -7.37 13.14 17.06
CA ALA A 20 -6.14 13.03 16.27
C ALA A 20 -6.07 14.05 15.13
N ILE A 21 -7.17 14.27 14.43
CA ILE A 21 -7.26 15.31 13.38
C ILE A 21 -7.01 16.71 13.97
N GLY A 22 -7.56 16.98 15.16
CA GLY A 22 -7.32 18.26 15.85
C GLY A 22 -5.86 18.48 16.27
N LEU A 23 -5.08 17.43 16.42
CA LEU A 23 -3.65 17.46 16.77
C LEU A 23 -2.73 17.36 15.52
N ALA A 24 -3.24 16.84 14.41
CA ALA A 24 -2.50 16.70 13.17
C ALA A 24 -2.30 18.06 12.50
N ALA A 25 -1.18 18.20 11.75
CA ALA A 25 -0.98 19.37 10.92
C ALA A 25 -1.76 19.24 9.60
N ASP A 26 -1.26 18.42 8.67
CA ASP A 26 -1.79 18.32 7.32
C ASP A 26 -1.73 16.88 6.75
N HIS A 27 -1.30 15.90 7.57
CA HIS A 27 -1.16 14.50 7.16
C HIS A 27 -1.40 13.54 8.34
N LEU A 28 -2.10 12.42 8.09
CA LEU A 28 -2.31 11.32 9.02
C LEU A 28 -2.08 9.97 8.34
N SER A 29 -1.39 9.09 9.03
CA SER A 29 -1.27 7.67 8.66
C SER A 29 -2.14 6.85 9.61
N LEU A 30 -3.10 6.10 9.06
CA LEU A 30 -4.13 5.35 9.77
C LEU A 30 -4.12 3.90 9.29
N TYR A 31 -3.56 2.99 10.09
CA TYR A 31 -3.39 1.59 9.73
C TYR A 31 -4.41 0.71 10.44
N GLN A 32 -4.96 -0.27 9.73
CA GLN A 32 -5.72 -1.34 10.38
C GLN A 32 -4.77 -2.28 11.12
N LEU A 33 -5.18 -2.76 12.29
CA LEU A 33 -4.41 -3.77 13.02
C LEU A 33 -4.36 -5.06 12.20
N THR A 34 -3.18 -5.45 11.81
CA THR A 34 -2.90 -6.70 11.11
C THR A 34 -2.16 -7.66 12.04
N ILE A 35 -2.55 -8.92 12.02
CA ILE A 35 -1.92 -9.98 12.83
C ILE A 35 -0.89 -10.70 11.97
N GLU A 36 0.37 -10.32 12.11
CA GLU A 36 1.48 -10.85 11.31
C GLU A 36 2.08 -12.11 11.95
N GLU A 37 2.28 -13.15 11.15
CA GLU A 37 2.95 -14.38 11.58
C GLU A 37 4.36 -14.09 12.11
N GLY A 38 4.77 -14.85 13.14
CA GLY A 38 6.07 -14.63 13.80
C GLY A 38 6.07 -13.53 14.87
N THR A 39 4.95 -12.80 15.06
CA THR A 39 4.81 -11.76 16.10
C THR A 39 4.21 -12.32 17.40
N GLN A 40 4.37 -11.55 18.49
CA GLN A 40 3.70 -11.90 19.75
C GLN A 40 2.17 -11.81 19.63
N PHE A 41 1.63 -10.88 18.84
CA PHE A 41 0.20 -10.75 18.59
C PHE A 41 -0.36 -11.98 17.88
N TYR A 42 0.36 -12.54 16.91
CA TYR A 42 -0.01 -13.80 16.26
C TYR A 42 -0.11 -14.96 17.28
N ASN A 43 0.85 -15.07 18.19
CA ASN A 43 0.82 -16.11 19.24
C ASN A 43 -0.37 -15.95 20.20
N LEU A 44 -0.72 -14.72 20.56
CA LEU A 44 -1.88 -14.43 21.41
C LEU A 44 -3.19 -14.71 20.67
N TRP A 45 -3.30 -14.31 19.42
CA TRP A 45 -4.44 -14.58 18.55
C TRP A 45 -4.64 -16.10 18.35
N LYS A 46 -3.60 -16.81 18.01
CA LYS A 46 -3.62 -18.27 17.83
C LYS A 46 -4.00 -19.01 19.12
N ALA A 47 -3.65 -18.46 20.28
CA ALA A 47 -4.02 -19.00 21.59
C ALA A 47 -5.43 -18.57 22.05
N GLY A 48 -6.20 -17.82 21.25
CA GLY A 48 -7.52 -17.29 21.61
C GLY A 48 -7.51 -16.24 22.71
N LYS A 49 -6.35 -15.62 22.96
CA LYS A 49 -6.16 -14.56 23.98
C LYS A 49 -6.22 -13.15 23.41
N LEU A 50 -6.22 -13.03 22.11
CA LEU A 50 -6.43 -11.80 21.36
C LEU A 50 -7.50 -12.08 20.31
N THR A 51 -8.52 -11.23 20.22
CA THR A 51 -9.54 -11.27 19.17
C THR A 51 -9.48 -9.98 18.38
N THR A 52 -9.61 -10.08 17.06
CA THR A 52 -9.81 -8.91 16.20
C THR A 52 -11.30 -8.72 15.92
N PRO A 53 -11.76 -7.51 15.61
CA PRO A 53 -13.12 -7.29 15.14
C PRO A 53 -13.46 -8.19 13.94
N GLU A 54 -14.73 -8.57 13.84
CA GLU A 54 -15.25 -9.29 12.68
C GLU A 54 -15.08 -8.45 11.39
N PRO A 55 -14.98 -9.09 10.21
CA PRO A 55 -14.72 -8.40 8.94
C PRO A 55 -15.69 -7.25 8.65
N ASP A 56 -16.98 -7.42 8.95
CA ASP A 56 -17.99 -6.37 8.71
C ASP A 56 -17.74 -5.13 9.58
N LEU A 57 -17.32 -5.32 10.83
CA LEU A 57 -16.96 -4.19 11.69
C LEU A 57 -15.64 -3.55 11.24
N ALA A 58 -14.69 -4.34 10.78
CA ALA A 58 -13.43 -3.81 10.22
C ALA A 58 -13.68 -2.94 8.97
N ALA A 59 -14.55 -3.40 8.06
CA ALA A 59 -14.98 -2.62 6.90
C ALA A 59 -15.70 -1.33 7.31
N ALA A 60 -16.64 -1.40 8.26
CA ALA A 60 -17.36 -0.23 8.76
C ALA A 60 -16.41 0.79 9.44
N LEU A 61 -15.40 0.34 10.16
CA LEU A 61 -14.37 1.21 10.75
C LEU A 61 -13.50 1.86 9.65
N TYR A 62 -13.19 1.15 8.57
CA TYR A 62 -12.50 1.72 7.42
C TYR A 62 -13.34 2.80 6.72
N GLU A 63 -14.60 2.51 6.43
CA GLU A 63 -15.52 3.47 5.81
C GLU A 63 -15.70 4.73 6.68
N GLU A 64 -15.87 4.54 7.99
CA GLU A 64 -15.95 5.65 8.94
C GLU A 64 -14.68 6.50 8.94
N THR A 65 -13.51 5.85 8.85
CA THR A 65 -12.22 6.54 8.73
C THR A 65 -12.21 7.43 7.49
N GLN A 66 -12.56 6.88 6.33
CA GLN A 66 -12.60 7.63 5.06
C GLN A 66 -13.56 8.82 5.16
N ARG A 67 -14.76 8.61 5.72
CA ARG A 67 -15.78 9.64 5.88
C ARG A 67 -15.31 10.79 6.77
N VAL A 68 -14.84 10.48 7.97
CA VAL A 68 -14.46 11.48 8.98
C VAL A 68 -13.25 12.30 8.51
N THR A 69 -12.22 11.65 7.95
CA THR A 69 -11.04 12.37 7.46
C THR A 69 -11.38 13.28 6.30
N ALA A 70 -12.21 12.84 5.35
CA ALA A 70 -12.65 13.67 4.22
C ALA A 70 -13.48 14.88 4.67
N GLU A 71 -14.41 14.69 5.62
CA GLU A 71 -15.22 15.78 6.20
C GLU A 71 -14.37 16.86 6.89
N HIS A 72 -13.18 16.49 7.38
CA HIS A 72 -12.25 17.42 8.02
C HIS A 72 -11.12 17.91 7.09
N GLY A 73 -11.26 17.70 5.78
CA GLY A 73 -10.31 18.22 4.78
C GLY A 73 -9.03 17.41 4.62
N LEU A 74 -9.00 16.18 5.15
CA LEU A 74 -7.90 15.22 4.98
C LEU A 74 -8.39 13.98 4.20
N PRO A 75 -8.77 14.08 2.93
CA PRO A 75 -9.16 12.90 2.15
C PRO A 75 -7.99 11.92 2.03
N ALA A 76 -8.32 10.64 1.89
CA ALA A 76 -7.29 9.64 1.56
C ALA A 76 -6.70 9.93 0.18
N TYR A 77 -5.38 9.86 0.06
CA TYR A 77 -4.70 9.84 -1.24
C TYR A 77 -4.25 8.41 -1.63
N GLU A 78 -4.17 7.52 -0.64
CA GLU A 78 -4.03 6.07 -0.80
C GLU A 78 -4.75 5.34 0.35
N ILE A 79 -4.62 4.03 0.47
CA ILE A 79 -5.41 3.17 1.38
C ILE A 79 -5.33 3.60 2.85
N SER A 80 -4.14 3.96 3.33
CA SER A 80 -3.84 4.18 4.77
C SER A 80 -3.42 5.61 5.10
N ASN A 81 -3.19 6.45 4.10
CA ASN A 81 -2.67 7.79 4.30
C ASN A 81 -3.63 8.87 3.80
N HIS A 82 -3.81 9.86 4.64
CA HIS A 82 -4.75 10.97 4.49
C HIS A 82 -4.00 12.28 4.58
N ALA A 83 -4.32 13.24 3.71
CA ALA A 83 -3.64 14.54 3.71
C ALA A 83 -4.55 15.66 3.23
N VAL A 84 -4.24 16.87 3.63
CA VAL A 84 -4.75 18.07 2.95
C VAL A 84 -4.26 18.01 1.49
N PRO A 85 -5.11 18.27 0.49
CA PRO A 85 -4.70 18.23 -0.92
C PRO A 85 -3.45 19.08 -1.19
N GLY A 86 -2.44 18.48 -1.82
CA GLY A 86 -1.12 19.08 -2.05
C GLY A 86 -0.13 18.92 -0.90
N ARG A 87 -0.51 18.19 0.16
CA ARG A 87 0.35 17.87 1.32
C ARG A 87 0.60 16.37 1.46
N GLU A 88 0.36 15.60 0.42
CA GLU A 88 0.64 14.17 0.37
C GLU A 88 2.13 13.91 0.58
N SER A 89 2.47 12.84 1.29
CA SER A 89 3.87 12.44 1.49
C SER A 89 4.53 12.10 0.17
N GLN A 90 5.45 12.95 -0.28
CA GLN A 90 6.21 12.73 -1.51
C GLN A 90 7.03 11.43 -1.43
N HIS A 91 7.55 11.10 -0.26
CA HIS A 91 8.24 9.84 -0.03
C HIS A 91 7.32 8.64 -0.30
N ASN A 92 6.09 8.62 0.26
CA ASN A 92 5.13 7.54 0.01
C ASN A 92 4.72 7.47 -1.45
N LEU A 93 4.49 8.61 -2.10
CA LEU A 93 4.12 8.68 -3.50
C LEU A 93 5.20 8.12 -4.45
N VAL A 94 6.50 8.19 -4.08
CA VAL A 94 7.56 7.53 -4.85
C VAL A 94 7.30 6.02 -4.94
N TYR A 95 6.95 5.38 -3.83
CA TYR A 95 6.63 3.95 -3.81
C TYR A 95 5.35 3.64 -4.58
N TRP A 96 4.25 4.29 -4.22
CA TRP A 96 2.94 3.99 -4.79
C TRP A 96 2.85 4.32 -6.28
N ARG A 97 3.60 5.30 -6.76
CA ARG A 97 3.73 5.61 -8.19
C ARG A 97 4.75 4.75 -8.92
N TYR A 98 5.24 3.70 -8.26
CA TYR A 98 6.25 2.80 -8.81
C TYR A 98 7.48 3.56 -9.33
N GLY A 99 7.99 4.47 -8.51
CA GLY A 99 9.18 5.27 -8.76
C GLY A 99 10.48 4.51 -8.46
N GLN A 100 11.59 5.23 -8.55
CA GLN A 100 12.90 4.70 -8.22
C GLN A 100 13.37 5.26 -6.88
N TYR A 101 14.03 4.43 -6.09
CA TYR A 101 14.60 4.81 -4.80
C TYR A 101 15.77 3.91 -4.41
N ALA A 102 16.74 4.48 -3.70
CA ALA A 102 17.87 3.73 -3.15
C ALA A 102 17.59 3.28 -1.73
N GLY A 103 17.89 2.02 -1.43
CA GLY A 103 17.87 1.49 -0.07
C GLY A 103 19.13 1.85 0.68
N ILE A 104 19.04 2.64 1.77
CA ILE A 104 20.17 3.08 2.56
C ILE A 104 19.96 2.64 4.02
N GLY A 105 20.96 1.95 4.58
CA GLY A 105 20.92 1.43 5.95
C GLY A 105 20.64 -0.07 6.04
N PRO A 106 20.68 -0.64 7.27
CA PRO A 106 20.39 -2.06 7.49
C PRO A 106 18.94 -2.42 7.13
N GLY A 107 18.74 -3.51 6.42
CA GLY A 107 17.42 -4.03 6.02
C GLY A 107 16.69 -3.16 5.01
N ALA A 108 17.37 -2.22 4.37
CA ALA A 108 16.75 -1.33 3.39
C ALA A 108 16.55 -2.04 2.04
N HIS A 109 15.46 -1.70 1.38
CA HIS A 109 15.16 -2.12 0.02
C HIS A 109 15.37 -0.98 -0.95
N GLY A 110 15.80 -1.29 -2.18
CA GLY A 110 15.95 -0.34 -3.29
C GLY A 110 15.22 -0.82 -4.52
N ARG A 111 14.80 0.13 -5.36
CA ARG A 111 14.23 -0.09 -6.69
C ARG A 111 14.80 0.96 -7.62
N PHE A 112 15.55 0.55 -8.62
CA PHE A 112 16.09 1.47 -9.63
C PHE A 112 16.08 0.82 -11.02
N VAL A 113 16.18 1.63 -12.05
CA VAL A 113 16.20 1.17 -13.44
C VAL A 113 17.55 1.55 -14.03
N GLU A 114 18.26 0.56 -14.56
CA GLU A 114 19.50 0.75 -15.29
C GLU A 114 19.43 -0.02 -16.61
N ASN A 115 19.73 0.64 -17.72
CA ASN A 115 19.63 0.07 -19.06
C ASN A 115 18.26 -0.58 -19.37
N ASP A 116 17.17 0.07 -18.94
CA ASP A 116 15.78 -0.39 -19.06
C ASP A 116 15.48 -1.68 -18.29
N VAL A 117 16.33 -2.09 -17.36
CA VAL A 117 16.11 -3.22 -16.45
C VAL A 117 15.87 -2.70 -15.05
N ARG A 118 14.74 -3.10 -14.44
CA ARG A 118 14.45 -2.77 -13.05
C ARG A 118 15.17 -3.73 -12.13
N THR A 119 15.94 -3.15 -11.23
CA THR A 119 16.73 -3.88 -10.22
C THR A 119 16.14 -3.66 -8.84
N VAL A 120 15.97 -4.75 -8.12
CA VAL A 120 15.59 -4.81 -6.70
C VAL A 120 16.84 -5.08 -5.91
N THR A 121 17.07 -4.31 -4.85
CA THR A 121 18.15 -4.59 -3.92
C THR A 121 17.63 -4.72 -2.49
N MET A 122 18.27 -5.57 -1.70
CA MET A 122 18.06 -5.66 -0.26
C MET A 122 19.41 -5.64 0.45
N THR A 123 19.49 -4.88 1.53
CA THR A 123 20.69 -4.80 2.35
C THR A 123 20.60 -5.73 3.56
N GLU A 124 21.77 -6.06 4.13
CA GLU A 124 21.88 -6.84 5.37
C GLU A 124 21.03 -6.20 6.49
N LYS A 125 20.26 -7.02 7.19
CA LYS A 125 19.31 -6.57 8.22
C LYS A 125 19.97 -6.27 9.57
N HIS A 126 21.03 -7.02 9.90
CA HIS A 126 21.70 -6.85 11.18
C HIS A 126 22.66 -5.66 11.12
N PRO A 127 22.52 -4.63 11.97
CA PRO A 127 23.26 -3.36 11.84
C PRO A 127 24.77 -3.52 11.84
N GLU A 128 25.33 -4.33 12.73
CA GLU A 128 26.77 -4.53 12.83
C GLU A 128 27.33 -5.28 11.62
N THR A 129 26.59 -6.28 11.11
CA THR A 129 26.97 -7.01 9.90
C THR A 129 26.87 -6.12 8.67
N TRP A 130 25.82 -5.29 8.60
CA TRP A 130 25.66 -4.30 7.55
C TRP A 130 26.86 -3.31 7.53
N LEU A 131 27.25 -2.82 8.69
CA LEU A 131 28.43 -1.92 8.83
C LEU A 131 29.70 -2.61 8.33
N ASP A 132 29.98 -3.83 8.77
CA ASP A 132 31.13 -4.63 8.32
C ASP A 132 31.13 -4.82 6.80
N HIS A 133 29.96 -5.08 6.19
CA HIS A 133 29.84 -5.16 4.74
C HIS A 133 30.17 -3.84 4.05
N VAL A 134 29.65 -2.71 4.55
CA VAL A 134 29.93 -1.38 4.01
C VAL A 134 31.41 -1.06 4.10
N GLU A 135 32.06 -1.31 5.24
CA GLU A 135 33.48 -1.04 5.45
C GLU A 135 34.39 -1.90 4.54
N ARG A 136 34.00 -3.17 4.29
CA ARG A 136 34.82 -4.08 3.49
C ARG A 136 34.53 -4.07 2.00
N ARG A 137 33.26 -3.85 1.60
CA ARG A 137 32.79 -3.98 0.22
C ARG A 137 32.34 -2.66 -0.40
N GLY A 138 32.17 -1.60 0.41
CA GLY A 138 31.61 -0.33 -0.01
C GLY A 138 30.07 -0.28 -0.03
N HIS A 139 29.39 -1.39 0.24
CA HIS A 139 27.92 -1.49 0.29
C HIS A 139 27.45 -2.60 1.23
N GLY A 140 26.22 -2.49 1.71
CA GLY A 140 25.56 -3.51 2.52
C GLY A 140 24.60 -4.43 1.76
N ILE A 141 24.60 -4.40 0.42
CA ILE A 141 23.68 -5.21 -0.42
C ILE A 141 24.01 -6.69 -0.26
N ILE A 142 22.98 -7.50 0.01
CA ILE A 142 23.05 -8.96 0.13
C ILE A 142 22.22 -9.67 -0.94
N GLU A 143 21.22 -9.00 -1.50
CA GLU A 143 20.41 -9.51 -2.59
C GLU A 143 20.29 -8.45 -3.68
N GLU A 144 20.38 -8.90 -4.92
CA GLU A 144 20.13 -8.11 -6.12
C GLU A 144 19.37 -9.00 -7.11
N GLU A 145 18.20 -8.53 -7.54
CA GLU A 145 17.32 -9.23 -8.45
C GLU A 145 16.94 -8.32 -9.61
N TYR A 146 16.92 -8.89 -10.80
CA TYR A 146 16.46 -8.21 -12.01
C TYR A 146 15.03 -8.66 -12.31
N LEU A 147 14.09 -7.74 -12.29
CA LEU A 147 12.70 -8.06 -12.55
C LEU A 147 12.46 -8.27 -14.04
N ASP A 148 11.66 -9.28 -14.36
CA ASP A 148 11.08 -9.41 -15.70
C ASP A 148 9.82 -8.53 -15.85
N GLY A 149 9.30 -8.44 -17.08
CA GLY A 149 8.13 -7.59 -17.35
C GLY A 149 6.89 -8.03 -16.59
N GLY A 150 6.67 -9.34 -16.38
CA GLY A 150 5.54 -9.83 -15.58
C GLY A 150 5.63 -9.33 -14.14
N GLN A 151 6.78 -9.51 -13.50
CA GLN A 151 7.04 -9.04 -12.14
C GLN A 151 6.90 -7.51 -12.01
N GLU A 152 7.39 -6.73 -13.01
CA GLU A 152 7.22 -5.28 -13.02
C GLU A 152 5.74 -4.87 -13.14
N GLY A 153 4.97 -5.59 -13.96
CA GLY A 153 3.53 -5.38 -14.10
C GLY A 153 2.79 -5.62 -12.80
N ASP A 154 3.07 -6.74 -12.15
CA ASP A 154 2.43 -7.13 -10.88
C ASP A 154 2.76 -6.15 -9.75
N GLU A 155 4.04 -5.76 -9.60
CA GLU A 155 4.44 -4.73 -8.64
C GLU A 155 3.75 -3.39 -8.94
N PHE A 156 3.65 -3.00 -10.20
CA PHE A 156 2.99 -1.75 -10.59
C PHE A 156 1.50 -1.76 -10.23
N LEU A 157 0.78 -2.86 -10.45
CA LEU A 157 -0.62 -3.02 -10.03
C LEU A 157 -0.76 -2.94 -8.52
N MET A 158 0.06 -3.71 -7.80
CA MET A 158 0.03 -3.78 -6.33
C MET A 158 0.27 -2.42 -5.68
N MET A 159 1.22 -1.64 -6.20
CA MET A 159 1.54 -0.31 -5.68
C MET A 159 0.51 0.73 -6.13
N GLY A 160 0.23 0.78 -7.43
CA GLY A 160 -0.51 1.88 -8.04
C GLY A 160 -2.00 1.88 -7.75
N LEU A 161 -2.65 0.71 -7.67
CA LEU A 161 -4.08 0.62 -7.37
C LEU A 161 -4.45 1.05 -5.94
N ARG A 162 -3.46 1.20 -5.06
CA ARG A 162 -3.65 1.82 -3.74
C ARG A 162 -3.98 3.31 -3.84
N LEU A 163 -3.50 3.98 -4.89
CA LEU A 163 -3.65 5.42 -5.08
C LEU A 163 -5.05 5.80 -5.55
N ARG A 164 -5.60 6.86 -4.98
CA ARG A 164 -6.87 7.47 -5.46
C ARG A 164 -6.74 8.13 -6.83
N GLU A 165 -5.54 8.47 -7.26
CA GLU A 165 -5.26 8.92 -8.63
C GLU A 165 -5.27 7.77 -9.66
N GLY A 166 -5.22 6.51 -9.20
CA GLY A 166 -5.28 5.33 -10.04
C GLY A 166 -4.00 5.06 -10.83
N ILE A 167 -4.13 4.21 -11.85
CA ILE A 167 -3.04 3.77 -12.72
C ILE A 167 -3.35 3.98 -14.19
N ASP A 168 -2.28 4.12 -14.99
CA ASP A 168 -2.35 4.19 -16.44
C ASP A 168 -2.12 2.79 -17.04
N LEU A 169 -3.13 2.22 -17.68
CA LEU A 169 -3.07 0.92 -18.37
C LEU A 169 -2.04 0.90 -19.49
N ALA A 170 -1.78 2.02 -20.15
CA ALA A 170 -0.73 2.11 -21.16
C ALA A 170 0.67 2.00 -20.51
N ARG A 171 0.84 2.53 -19.29
CA ARG A 171 2.07 2.33 -18.52
C ARG A 171 2.22 0.88 -18.07
N TYR A 172 1.13 0.27 -17.58
CA TYR A 172 1.12 -1.16 -17.24
C TYR A 172 1.60 -2.01 -18.42
N ALA A 173 0.99 -1.83 -19.60
CA ALA A 173 1.34 -2.60 -20.77
C ALA A 173 2.81 -2.41 -21.22
N ARG A 174 3.40 -1.24 -21.00
CA ARG A 174 4.82 -1.00 -21.26
C ARG A 174 5.74 -1.73 -20.27
N LEU A 175 5.34 -1.81 -19.00
CA LEU A 175 6.12 -2.48 -17.93
C LEU A 175 6.01 -4.00 -18.03
N SER A 176 4.77 -4.51 -18.12
CA SER A 176 4.50 -5.96 -18.15
C SER A 176 4.81 -6.63 -19.48
N GLY A 177 4.87 -5.85 -20.58
CA GLY A 177 4.98 -6.38 -21.95
C GLY A 177 3.65 -6.86 -22.54
N HIS A 178 2.53 -6.79 -21.81
CA HIS A 178 1.19 -7.18 -22.28
C HIS A 178 0.11 -6.28 -21.67
N ALA A 179 -1.05 -6.23 -22.30
CA ALA A 179 -2.21 -5.53 -21.74
C ALA A 179 -2.96 -6.41 -20.73
N ILE A 180 -3.68 -5.77 -19.81
CA ILE A 180 -4.66 -6.46 -18.97
C ILE A 180 -5.74 -7.08 -19.86
N ASP A 181 -6.25 -8.26 -19.50
CA ASP A 181 -7.34 -8.91 -20.20
C ASP A 181 -8.62 -8.05 -20.17
N ASP A 182 -9.10 -7.66 -21.36
CA ASP A 182 -10.26 -6.78 -21.50
C ASP A 182 -11.53 -7.34 -20.85
N LYS A 183 -11.70 -8.67 -20.83
CA LYS A 183 -12.90 -9.29 -20.25
C LYS A 183 -12.87 -9.23 -18.72
N ARG A 184 -11.69 -9.43 -18.12
CA ARG A 184 -11.49 -9.27 -16.67
C ARG A 184 -11.74 -7.84 -16.25
N LEU A 185 -11.11 -6.90 -16.95
CA LEU A 185 -11.29 -5.47 -16.67
C LEU A 185 -12.78 -5.07 -16.79
N ALA A 186 -13.45 -5.48 -17.87
CA ALA A 186 -14.88 -5.19 -18.07
C ALA A 186 -15.76 -5.82 -16.98
N LYS A 187 -15.43 -7.03 -16.51
CA LYS A 187 -16.13 -7.67 -15.39
C LYS A 187 -15.98 -6.86 -14.11
N LEU A 188 -14.76 -6.48 -13.72
CA LEU A 188 -14.50 -5.71 -12.50
C LEU A 188 -15.14 -4.32 -12.53
N ILE A 189 -15.22 -3.70 -13.72
CA ILE A 189 -15.96 -2.45 -13.91
C ILE A 189 -17.47 -2.68 -13.73
N ALA A 190 -18.04 -3.75 -14.33
CA ALA A 190 -19.45 -4.08 -14.20
C ALA A 190 -19.85 -4.44 -12.76
N GLU A 191 -18.94 -5.04 -11.99
CA GLU A 191 -19.11 -5.35 -10.57
C GLU A 191 -18.89 -4.12 -9.66
N GLY A 192 -18.50 -2.97 -10.22
CA GLY A 192 -18.26 -1.74 -9.46
C GLY A 192 -16.98 -1.72 -8.64
N MET A 193 -16.04 -2.63 -8.90
CA MET A 193 -14.76 -2.70 -8.17
C MET A 193 -13.71 -1.74 -8.73
N ILE A 194 -13.78 -1.46 -10.03
CA ILE A 194 -12.91 -0.53 -10.76
C ILE A 194 -13.77 0.50 -11.47
N GLU A 195 -13.30 1.73 -11.53
CA GLU A 195 -13.89 2.78 -12.35
C GLU A 195 -12.88 3.38 -13.33
N PRO A 196 -13.30 3.59 -14.60
CA PRO A 196 -12.52 4.34 -15.57
C PRO A 196 -12.51 5.83 -15.23
N MET A 197 -11.32 6.47 -15.33
CA MET A 197 -11.15 7.90 -15.07
C MET A 197 -10.96 8.72 -16.37
N GLY A 198 -11.10 8.07 -17.52
CA GLY A 198 -10.89 8.66 -18.84
C GLY A 198 -9.52 8.28 -19.44
N GLY A 199 -9.47 8.16 -20.78
CA GLY A 199 -8.30 7.66 -21.49
C GLY A 199 -7.96 6.23 -21.06
N SER A 200 -6.71 6.00 -20.69
CA SER A 200 -6.22 4.71 -20.16
C SER A 200 -6.15 4.65 -18.63
N LEU A 201 -6.70 5.63 -17.93
CA LEU A 201 -6.66 5.68 -16.46
C LEU A 201 -7.81 4.89 -15.84
N ILE A 202 -7.48 4.08 -14.85
CA ILE A 202 -8.42 3.35 -13.98
C ILE A 202 -8.03 3.51 -12.51
N ARG A 203 -9.00 3.36 -11.61
CA ARG A 203 -8.75 3.24 -10.17
C ARG A 203 -9.69 2.25 -9.50
N ALA A 204 -9.31 1.78 -8.33
CA ALA A 204 -10.22 1.07 -7.45
C ALA A 204 -11.31 2.02 -6.93
N THR A 205 -12.56 1.57 -6.94
CA THR A 205 -13.67 2.26 -6.26
C THR A 205 -13.53 2.15 -4.74
N PRO A 206 -14.35 2.84 -3.93
CA PRO A 206 -14.39 2.58 -2.49
C PRO A 206 -14.62 1.10 -2.15
N ASP A 207 -15.52 0.41 -2.84
CA ASP A 207 -15.79 -1.02 -2.65
C ASP A 207 -14.61 -1.88 -3.09
N GLY A 208 -13.98 -1.55 -4.23
CA GLY A 208 -12.76 -2.21 -4.72
C GLY A 208 -11.57 -2.05 -3.77
N ALA A 209 -11.48 -0.92 -3.05
CA ALA A 209 -10.44 -0.69 -2.06
C ALA A 209 -10.55 -1.62 -0.84
N LEU A 210 -11.75 -2.08 -0.48
CA LEU A 210 -11.95 -3.05 0.61
C LEU A 210 -11.43 -4.44 0.28
N VAL A 211 -11.32 -4.78 -1.01
CA VAL A 211 -10.88 -6.09 -1.51
C VAL A 211 -9.66 -5.95 -2.44
N LEU A 212 -8.83 -4.96 -2.20
CA LEU A 212 -7.76 -4.54 -3.11
C LEU A 212 -6.79 -5.66 -3.48
N ASP A 213 -6.38 -6.49 -2.53
CA ASP A 213 -5.44 -7.59 -2.79
C ASP A 213 -6.05 -8.63 -3.75
N ALA A 214 -7.33 -8.95 -3.59
CA ALA A 214 -8.05 -9.84 -4.51
C ALA A 214 -8.21 -9.21 -5.89
N LEU A 215 -8.46 -7.90 -5.94
CA LEU A 215 -8.55 -7.13 -7.18
C LEU A 215 -7.24 -7.15 -7.96
N VAL A 216 -6.12 -6.89 -7.27
CA VAL A 216 -4.77 -6.95 -7.86
C VAL A 216 -4.47 -8.35 -8.39
N ALA A 217 -4.75 -9.40 -7.61
CA ALA A 217 -4.54 -10.78 -8.01
C ALA A 217 -5.37 -11.18 -9.24
N ASP A 218 -6.62 -10.69 -9.36
CA ASP A 218 -7.47 -10.96 -10.53
C ASP A 218 -6.96 -10.24 -11.79
N LEU A 219 -6.39 -9.04 -11.65
CA LEU A 219 -5.83 -8.29 -12.78
C LEU A 219 -4.47 -8.82 -13.25
N ALA A 220 -3.62 -9.33 -12.33
CA ALA A 220 -2.30 -9.86 -12.59
C ALA A 220 -2.32 -11.27 -13.21
N ALA A 221 -3.41 -12.03 -13.08
CA ALA A 221 -3.56 -13.39 -13.59
C ALA A 221 -3.85 -13.38 -15.11
#